data_6aeb144f14e757a9d0595090534401f7
#
_entry.id   6aeb144f14e757a9d0595090534401f7
#
_cell.length_a   1.000
_cell.length_b   1.000
_cell.length_c   1.000
_cell.angle_alpha   90.00
_cell.angle_beta   90.00
_cell.angle_gamma   90.00
#
_symmetry.space_group_name_H-M   'P 1'
#
loop_
_entity.id
_entity.type
_entity.pdbx_description
1 polymer ?
#
loop_
_entity_poly.entity_id
_entity_poly.type
_entity_poly.pdbx_seq_one_letter_code
_entity_poly.pdbx_strand_id
1 'polypeptide(L)'
;MAKIGLTNLIYSNLTEASNGTPSYDGAKTLGKAVSANVSITNNSATLYADDALAESDTSFQTGTITCGVDEDADATFAPLLGHEITEQGEVTKNASDVAPWVGVGRIVTKMVSGVYFYKAEVLLKVKFGEPSQDDTTKGESIEFSTPEIEGTIATLADGNWCKTKTFTTKANALAYIQGIFASSVTYTYTLVTPVGTENPKNEGWYIKNGSDYILALDTTVIADREYYSVSVSDS
;
A
#
# COMPACT_ATOMS: atom_id res chain seq x y z
N MET A 1 8.51 -26.53 1.38
CA MET A 1 8.51 -25.30 2.21
C MET A 1 7.18 -25.19 2.92
N ALA A 2 7.15 -25.23 4.23
CA ALA A 2 5.92 -25.06 5.01
C ALA A 2 5.72 -23.56 5.32
N LYS A 3 4.48 -23.07 5.16
CA LYS A 3 4.06 -21.76 5.69
C LYS A 3 3.75 -21.96 7.17
N ILE A 4 4.29 -21.14 8.04
CA ILE A 4 4.15 -21.32 9.51
C ILE A 4 3.63 -20.07 10.22
N GLY A 5 3.46 -18.95 9.52
CA GLY A 5 2.94 -17.74 10.14
C GLY A 5 2.66 -16.64 9.15
N LEU A 6 1.77 -15.75 9.57
CA LEU A 6 1.40 -14.50 8.90
C LEU A 6 1.72 -13.34 9.84
N THR A 7 2.27 -12.27 9.32
CA THR A 7 2.50 -11.05 10.10
C THR A 7 2.47 -9.82 9.19
N ASN A 8 2.31 -8.63 9.81
CA ASN A 8 2.40 -7.34 9.13
C ASN A 8 1.44 -7.23 7.94
N LEU A 9 0.14 -7.19 8.24
CA LEU A 9 -0.86 -6.82 7.27
C LEU A 9 -0.87 -5.29 7.13
N ILE A 10 -0.51 -4.82 5.94
CA ILE A 10 -0.24 -3.41 5.65
C ILE A 10 -1.02 -3.03 4.40
N TYR A 11 -1.55 -1.82 4.35
CA TYR A 11 -2.17 -1.27 3.15
C TYR A 11 -1.62 0.13 2.83
N SER A 12 -1.87 0.58 1.63
CA SER A 12 -1.62 1.96 1.20
C SER A 12 -2.63 2.34 0.13
N ASN A 13 -3.17 3.55 0.18
CA ASN A 13 -4.06 4.01 -0.88
C ASN A 13 -3.30 4.13 -2.19
N LEU A 14 -3.94 3.70 -3.26
CA LEU A 14 -3.38 3.71 -4.61
C LEU A 14 -4.03 4.84 -5.41
N THR A 15 -3.19 5.63 -6.05
CA THR A 15 -3.59 6.57 -7.11
C THR A 15 -2.88 6.17 -8.40
N GLU A 16 -3.62 6.03 -9.48
CA GLU A 16 -3.05 5.82 -10.82
C GLU A 16 -3.12 7.14 -11.60
N ALA A 17 -1.97 7.66 -12.00
CA ALA A 17 -1.90 8.84 -12.86
C ALA A 17 -2.48 8.54 -14.25
N SER A 18 -2.80 9.58 -15.02
CA SER A 18 -3.37 9.44 -16.37
C SER A 18 -2.50 8.64 -17.35
N ASN A 19 -1.19 8.53 -17.07
CA ASN A 19 -0.24 7.71 -17.82
C ASN A 19 -0.16 6.24 -17.31
N GLY A 20 -1.00 5.86 -16.33
CA GLY A 20 -1.01 4.53 -15.73
C GLY A 20 0.07 4.29 -14.67
N THR A 21 0.86 5.30 -14.29
CA THR A 21 1.87 5.14 -13.24
C THR A 21 1.18 5.05 -11.87
N PRO A 22 1.39 3.96 -11.10
CA PRO A 22 0.84 3.84 -9.76
C PRO A 22 1.67 4.66 -8.76
N SER A 23 1.00 5.34 -7.84
CA SER A 23 1.59 5.96 -6.65
C SER A 23 0.82 5.54 -5.40
N TYR A 24 1.51 5.52 -4.26
CA TYR A 24 0.97 5.11 -2.98
C TYR A 24 1.19 6.21 -1.93
N ASP A 25 0.26 6.37 -0.99
CA ASP A 25 0.28 7.44 0.02
C ASP A 25 1.04 7.08 1.31
N GLY A 26 1.84 6.03 1.27
CA GLY A 26 2.60 5.53 2.42
C GLY A 26 1.99 4.27 3.04
N ALA A 27 2.84 3.47 3.67
CA ALA A 27 2.45 2.21 4.30
C ALA A 27 1.71 2.45 5.62
N LYS A 28 0.49 1.92 5.73
CA LYS A 28 -0.37 1.96 6.92
C LYS A 28 -0.61 0.54 7.42
N THR A 29 -0.63 0.33 8.72
CA THR A 29 -0.97 -0.98 9.31
C THR A 29 -2.47 -1.16 9.27
N LEU A 30 -2.95 -2.31 8.76
CA LEU A 30 -4.37 -2.65 8.77
C LEU A 30 -4.83 -3.12 10.15
N GLY A 31 -3.96 -3.74 10.91
CA GLY A 31 -4.23 -4.29 12.24
C GLY A 31 -3.36 -5.50 12.53
N LYS A 32 -3.59 -6.15 13.67
CA LYS A 32 -2.93 -7.43 13.98
C LYS A 32 -3.52 -8.53 13.12
N ALA A 33 -2.71 -9.09 12.24
CA ALA A 33 -3.14 -10.10 11.28
C ALA A 33 -3.49 -11.41 11.95
N VAL A 34 -4.71 -11.86 11.77
CA VAL A 34 -5.20 -13.19 12.17
C VAL A 34 -5.20 -14.13 10.97
N SER A 35 -5.79 -13.70 9.86
CA SER A 35 -5.83 -14.45 8.61
C SER A 35 -5.58 -13.53 7.40
N ALA A 36 -5.09 -14.10 6.30
CA ALA A 36 -5.05 -13.46 5.01
C ALA A 36 -5.04 -14.53 3.91
N ASN A 37 -6.20 -14.77 3.33
CA ASN A 37 -6.41 -15.78 2.30
C ASN A 37 -6.48 -15.11 0.94
N VAL A 38 -5.68 -15.59 -0.02
CA VAL A 38 -5.70 -15.11 -1.41
C VAL A 38 -6.12 -16.25 -2.30
N SER A 39 -7.14 -16.02 -3.11
CA SER A 39 -7.63 -16.91 -4.14
C SER A 39 -7.52 -16.23 -5.51
N ILE A 40 -6.97 -16.91 -6.49
CA ILE A 40 -6.77 -16.38 -7.84
C ILE A 40 -7.66 -17.14 -8.81
N THR A 41 -8.36 -16.41 -9.67
CA THR A 41 -9.13 -16.93 -10.78
C THR A 41 -8.39 -16.62 -12.07
N ASN A 42 -8.10 -17.68 -12.83
CA ASN A 42 -7.46 -17.57 -14.13
C ASN A 42 -8.50 -17.70 -15.26
N ASN A 43 -8.18 -17.14 -16.39
CA ASN A 43 -8.90 -17.46 -17.63
C ASN A 43 -8.81 -18.96 -17.91
N SER A 44 -9.84 -19.49 -18.54
CA SER A 44 -9.91 -20.89 -18.95
C SER A 44 -10.51 -20.97 -20.35
N ALA A 45 -9.72 -20.59 -21.34
CA ALA A 45 -10.08 -20.75 -22.75
C ALA A 45 -9.22 -21.87 -23.35
N THR A 46 -9.88 -22.78 -24.07
CA THR A 46 -9.23 -23.91 -24.75
C THR A 46 -9.66 -23.96 -26.21
N LEU A 47 -8.71 -24.13 -27.08
CA LEU A 47 -8.95 -24.37 -28.50
C LEU A 47 -8.60 -25.83 -28.85
N TYR A 48 -9.53 -26.52 -29.46
CA TYR A 48 -9.32 -27.87 -29.99
C TYR A 48 -9.19 -27.81 -31.51
N ALA A 49 -8.21 -28.52 -32.06
CA ALA A 49 -8.04 -28.73 -33.48
C ALA A 49 -7.69 -30.20 -33.72
N ASP A 50 -8.31 -30.84 -34.74
CA ASP A 50 -8.12 -32.25 -35.10
C ASP A 50 -8.32 -33.21 -33.89
N ASP A 51 -9.37 -32.98 -33.08
CA ASP A 51 -9.74 -33.73 -31.87
C ASP A 51 -8.67 -33.72 -30.76
N ALA A 52 -7.72 -32.78 -30.82
CA ALA A 52 -6.68 -32.59 -29.82
C ALA A 52 -6.72 -31.15 -29.25
N LEU A 53 -6.24 -30.99 -28.02
CA LEU A 53 -6.05 -29.67 -27.42
C LEU A 53 -4.93 -28.94 -28.17
N ALA A 54 -5.25 -27.85 -28.89
CA ALA A 54 -4.32 -27.06 -29.67
C ALA A 54 -3.74 -25.90 -28.86
N GLU A 55 -4.59 -25.13 -28.12
CA GLU A 55 -4.16 -24.01 -27.30
C GLU A 55 -4.99 -23.91 -26.04
N SER A 56 -4.39 -23.34 -24.97
CA SER A 56 -5.04 -23.06 -23.68
C SER A 56 -4.56 -21.74 -23.12
N ASP A 57 -5.49 -20.87 -22.74
CA ASP A 57 -5.21 -19.64 -22.00
C ASP A 57 -5.49 -19.85 -20.49
N THR A 58 -4.48 -19.60 -19.67
CA THR A 58 -4.54 -19.65 -18.20
C THR A 58 -4.05 -18.36 -17.58
N SER A 59 -4.15 -17.23 -18.30
CA SER A 59 -3.74 -15.92 -17.78
C SER A 59 -4.57 -15.49 -16.57
N PHE A 60 -4.01 -14.57 -15.77
CA PHE A 60 -4.72 -13.99 -14.63
C PHE A 60 -5.96 -13.26 -15.09
N GLN A 61 -7.10 -13.53 -14.46
CA GLN A 61 -8.37 -12.84 -14.70
C GLN A 61 -8.71 -11.89 -13.57
N THR A 62 -8.78 -12.40 -12.35
CA THR A 62 -9.09 -11.66 -11.12
C THR A 62 -8.63 -12.47 -9.91
N GLY A 63 -8.81 -11.92 -8.72
CA GLY A 63 -8.57 -12.64 -7.49
C GLY A 63 -9.34 -12.01 -6.34
N THR A 64 -9.38 -12.70 -5.22
CA THR A 64 -9.89 -12.19 -3.96
C THR A 64 -8.86 -12.31 -2.86
N ILE A 65 -8.89 -11.38 -1.92
CA ILE A 65 -8.17 -11.46 -0.65
C ILE A 65 -9.16 -11.28 0.48
N THR A 66 -9.16 -12.21 1.45
CA THR A 66 -9.89 -12.09 2.71
C THR A 66 -8.91 -11.84 3.82
N CYS A 67 -9.05 -10.73 4.52
CA CYS A 67 -8.18 -10.31 5.62
C CYS A 67 -8.95 -10.37 6.94
N GLY A 68 -8.47 -11.16 7.91
CA GLY A 68 -8.95 -11.18 9.29
C GLY A 68 -7.98 -10.46 10.22
N VAL A 69 -8.50 -9.60 11.10
CA VAL A 69 -7.71 -8.80 12.04
C VAL A 69 -8.28 -8.89 13.46
N ASP A 70 -7.39 -8.73 14.45
CA ASP A 70 -7.76 -8.63 15.87
C ASP A 70 -7.81 -7.14 16.27
N GLU A 71 -8.78 -6.43 15.70
CA GLU A 71 -9.01 -4.99 15.92
C GLU A 71 -10.49 -4.69 15.76
N ASP A 72 -10.94 -3.49 16.14
CA ASP A 72 -12.28 -3.01 15.90
C ASP A 72 -12.57 -2.89 14.40
N ALA A 73 -13.64 -3.56 13.94
CA ALA A 73 -13.95 -3.68 12.52
C ALA A 73 -14.27 -2.32 11.87
N ASP A 74 -15.11 -1.52 12.50
CA ASP A 74 -15.61 -0.29 11.90
C ASP A 74 -14.47 0.72 11.73
N ALA A 75 -13.73 1.01 12.81
CA ALA A 75 -12.61 1.96 12.75
C ALA A 75 -11.47 1.49 11.84
N THR A 76 -11.18 0.18 11.80
CA THR A 76 -10.09 -0.40 11.01
C THR A 76 -10.44 -0.44 9.52
N PHE A 77 -11.69 -0.73 9.17
CA PHE A 77 -12.09 -0.91 7.78
C PHE A 77 -12.64 0.37 7.13
N ALA A 78 -13.04 1.38 7.91
CA ALA A 78 -13.55 2.63 7.38
C ALA A 78 -12.66 3.27 6.29
N PRO A 79 -11.33 3.35 6.45
CA PRO A 79 -10.46 3.90 5.40
C PRO A 79 -10.41 3.06 4.12
N LEU A 80 -10.63 1.74 4.22
CA LEU A 80 -10.66 0.83 3.06
C LEU A 80 -11.98 0.88 2.31
N LEU A 81 -13.05 1.34 2.98
CA LEU A 81 -14.40 1.41 2.44
C LEU A 81 -14.79 2.83 2.02
N GLY A 82 -13.97 3.83 2.38
CA GLY A 82 -14.22 5.24 2.08
C GLY A 82 -15.23 5.89 3.03
N HIS A 83 -15.44 5.30 4.22
CA HIS A 83 -16.32 5.86 5.24
C HIS A 83 -15.65 7.01 5.99
N GLU A 84 -16.45 7.96 6.45
CA GLU A 84 -16.01 9.03 7.30
C GLU A 84 -15.84 8.55 8.74
N ILE A 85 -14.70 8.89 9.34
CA ILE A 85 -14.41 8.62 10.76
C ILE A 85 -14.15 9.93 11.48
N THR A 86 -14.82 10.16 12.60
CA THR A 86 -14.62 11.34 13.43
C THR A 86 -13.46 11.15 14.40
N GLU A 87 -12.93 12.23 14.96
CA GLU A 87 -11.89 12.17 16.01
C GLU A 87 -12.33 11.39 17.27
N GLN A 88 -13.63 11.31 17.51
CA GLN A 88 -14.22 10.55 18.60
C GLN A 88 -14.40 9.06 18.29
N GLY A 89 -14.06 8.62 17.06
CA GLY A 89 -14.16 7.23 16.61
C GLY A 89 -15.54 6.81 16.09
N GLU A 90 -16.46 7.77 15.88
CA GLU A 90 -17.73 7.50 15.21
C GLU A 90 -17.51 7.31 13.71
N VAL A 91 -18.00 6.21 13.16
CA VAL A 91 -17.95 5.90 11.73
C VAL A 91 -19.31 6.12 11.11
N THR A 92 -19.39 7.00 10.13
CA THR A 92 -20.60 7.27 9.36
C THR A 92 -20.51 6.56 8.01
N LYS A 93 -21.47 5.67 7.72
CA LYS A 93 -21.57 4.94 6.45
C LYS A 93 -22.63 5.62 5.58
N ASN A 94 -22.25 6.05 4.39
CA ASN A 94 -23.14 6.72 3.44
C ASN A 94 -23.26 5.91 2.14
N ALA A 95 -24.45 5.89 1.55
CA ALA A 95 -24.69 5.18 0.30
C ALA A 95 -23.88 5.71 -0.90
N SER A 96 -23.31 6.91 -0.77
CA SER A 96 -22.42 7.52 -1.76
C SER A 96 -20.93 7.23 -1.51
N ASP A 97 -20.58 6.54 -0.43
CA ASP A 97 -19.18 6.20 -0.13
C ASP A 97 -18.61 5.30 -1.21
N VAL A 98 -17.40 5.57 -1.61
CA VAL A 98 -16.70 4.80 -2.64
C VAL A 98 -15.39 4.28 -2.06
N ALA A 99 -15.30 2.96 -1.93
CA ALA A 99 -14.07 2.31 -1.49
C ALA A 99 -12.90 2.71 -2.41
N PRO A 100 -11.78 3.19 -1.87
CA PRO A 100 -10.60 3.51 -2.65
C PRO A 100 -9.92 2.24 -3.18
N TRP A 101 -9.12 2.39 -4.23
CA TRP A 101 -8.15 1.38 -4.59
C TRP A 101 -6.99 1.42 -3.61
N VAL A 102 -6.52 0.25 -3.16
CA VAL A 102 -5.40 0.15 -2.22
C VAL A 102 -4.41 -0.93 -2.66
N GLY A 103 -3.15 -0.76 -2.31
CA GLY A 103 -2.19 -1.86 -2.28
C GLY A 103 -2.26 -2.59 -0.94
N VAL A 104 -2.09 -3.91 -0.93
CA VAL A 104 -2.09 -4.72 0.30
C VAL A 104 -0.81 -5.53 0.38
N GLY A 105 -0.07 -5.35 1.47
CA GLY A 105 1.18 -6.06 1.76
C GLY A 105 1.05 -6.99 2.96
N ARG A 106 1.67 -8.17 2.87
CA ARG A 106 1.75 -9.14 3.97
C ARG A 106 3.09 -9.85 3.98
N ILE A 107 3.48 -10.33 5.17
CA ILE A 107 4.69 -11.14 5.33
C ILE A 107 4.29 -12.55 5.77
N VAL A 108 4.66 -13.53 4.96
CA VAL A 108 4.44 -14.95 5.25
C VAL A 108 5.76 -15.59 5.67
N THR A 109 5.81 -16.09 6.90
CA THR A 109 6.95 -16.84 7.42
C THR A 109 6.93 -18.25 6.86
N LYS A 110 8.07 -18.70 6.35
CA LYS A 110 8.30 -20.05 5.84
C LYS A 110 9.46 -20.70 6.57
N MET A 111 9.45 -22.02 6.67
CA MET A 111 10.56 -22.79 7.21
C MET A 111 11.07 -23.79 6.17
N VAL A 112 12.39 -23.83 6.00
CA VAL A 112 13.10 -24.76 5.12
C VAL A 112 14.27 -25.34 5.90
N SER A 113 14.28 -26.65 6.12
CA SER A 113 15.36 -27.34 6.84
C SER A 113 15.73 -26.67 8.17
N GLY A 114 14.73 -26.22 8.94
CA GLY A 114 14.94 -25.56 10.24
C GLY A 114 15.30 -24.07 10.17
N VAL A 115 15.46 -23.49 8.97
CA VAL A 115 15.78 -22.08 8.77
C VAL A 115 14.52 -21.30 8.40
N TYR A 116 14.34 -20.12 9.01
CA TYR A 116 13.21 -19.23 8.73
C TYR A 116 13.51 -18.31 7.56
N PHE A 117 12.53 -18.16 6.70
CA PHE A 117 12.50 -17.19 5.59
C PHE A 117 11.21 -16.39 5.63
N TYR A 118 11.27 -15.15 5.17
CA TYR A 118 10.17 -14.20 5.21
C TYR A 118 9.82 -13.79 3.78
N LYS A 119 8.68 -14.27 3.28
CA LYS A 119 8.16 -13.89 1.98
C LYS A 119 7.32 -12.62 2.14
N ALA A 120 7.80 -11.51 1.62
CA ALA A 120 6.98 -10.35 1.37
C ALA A 120 6.13 -10.59 0.12
N GLU A 121 4.84 -10.30 0.21
CA GLU A 121 3.88 -10.39 -0.88
C GLU A 121 3.05 -9.12 -0.88
N VAL A 122 3.00 -8.44 -2.03
CA VAL A 122 2.30 -7.17 -2.21
C VAL A 122 1.34 -7.33 -3.38
N LEU A 123 0.06 -7.25 -3.07
CA LEU A 123 -1.02 -7.11 -4.04
C LEU A 123 -1.13 -5.63 -4.40
N LEU A 124 -0.95 -5.30 -5.66
CA LEU A 124 -0.72 -3.92 -6.10
C LEU A 124 -2.02 -3.10 -6.20
N LYS A 125 -3.14 -3.76 -6.49
CA LYS A 125 -4.42 -3.10 -6.67
C LYS A 125 -5.55 -3.97 -6.14
N VAL A 126 -6.15 -3.55 -5.04
CA VAL A 126 -7.24 -4.25 -4.35
C VAL A 126 -8.33 -3.24 -4.04
N LYS A 127 -9.58 -3.66 -4.16
CA LYS A 127 -10.75 -2.89 -3.74
C LYS A 127 -11.57 -3.72 -2.78
N PHE A 128 -11.80 -3.19 -1.57
CA PHE A 128 -12.57 -3.86 -0.54
C PHE A 128 -14.05 -3.59 -0.67
N GLY A 129 -14.86 -4.56 -0.23
CA GLY A 129 -16.32 -4.44 -0.10
C GLY A 129 -16.74 -4.47 1.36
N GLU A 130 -17.98 -4.04 1.64
CA GLU A 130 -18.54 -4.11 2.98
C GLU A 130 -18.47 -5.54 3.53
N PRO A 131 -17.95 -5.71 4.75
CA PRO A 131 -17.92 -7.02 5.39
C PRO A 131 -19.31 -7.43 5.86
N SER A 132 -19.59 -8.73 5.84
CA SER A 132 -20.72 -9.28 6.60
C SER A 132 -20.39 -9.24 8.10
N GLN A 133 -21.38 -8.95 8.91
CA GLN A 133 -21.28 -8.96 10.37
C GLN A 133 -22.20 -10.04 10.92
N ASP A 134 -21.62 -10.99 11.65
CA ASP A 134 -22.33 -12.06 12.33
C ASP A 134 -22.06 -11.98 13.83
N ASP A 135 -23.02 -11.45 14.57
CA ASP A 135 -22.92 -11.29 16.03
C ASP A 135 -23.67 -12.43 16.73
N THR A 136 -22.99 -13.10 17.64
CA THR A 136 -23.55 -14.17 18.46
C THR A 136 -23.56 -13.79 19.94
N THR A 137 -24.63 -14.19 20.64
CA THR A 137 -24.70 -13.99 22.09
C THR A 137 -23.72 -14.90 22.82
N LYS A 138 -23.13 -14.39 23.91
CA LYS A 138 -22.26 -15.17 24.78
C LYS A 138 -22.99 -16.40 25.33
N GLY A 139 -22.48 -17.58 25.02
CA GLY A 139 -22.92 -18.87 25.60
C GLY A 139 -22.17 -19.25 26.88
N GLU A 140 -22.21 -20.52 27.26
CA GLU A 140 -21.47 -21.05 28.40
C GLU A 140 -19.96 -21.07 28.13
N SER A 141 -19.53 -21.20 26.87
CA SER A 141 -18.15 -21.04 26.41
C SER A 141 -17.98 -19.70 25.67
N ILE A 142 -16.82 -19.08 25.82
CA ILE A 142 -16.44 -17.87 25.07
C ILE A 142 -15.80 -18.34 23.76
N GLU A 143 -16.44 -18.00 22.66
CA GLU A 143 -15.86 -18.14 21.33
C GLU A 143 -15.45 -16.74 20.84
N PHE A 144 -14.23 -16.63 20.35
CA PHE A 144 -13.71 -15.39 19.75
C PHE A 144 -13.98 -15.41 18.26
N SER A 145 -14.77 -14.46 17.77
CA SER A 145 -14.85 -14.17 16.34
C SER A 145 -13.93 -13.00 16.02
N THR A 146 -13.26 -13.05 14.88
CA THR A 146 -12.43 -11.97 14.38
C THR A 146 -13.07 -11.40 13.13
N PRO A 147 -13.16 -10.06 13.00
CA PRO A 147 -13.74 -9.44 11.82
C PRO A 147 -12.91 -9.76 10.57
N GLU A 148 -13.57 -10.04 9.48
CA GLU A 148 -12.96 -10.30 8.19
C GLU A 148 -13.49 -9.33 7.14
N ILE A 149 -12.61 -8.89 6.24
CA ILE A 149 -12.97 -8.05 5.09
C ILE A 149 -12.45 -8.69 3.81
N GLU A 150 -13.29 -8.69 2.77
CA GLU A 150 -12.94 -9.23 1.47
C GLU A 150 -12.69 -8.12 0.46
N GLY A 151 -11.62 -8.27 -0.33
CA GLY A 151 -11.26 -7.38 -1.41
C GLY A 151 -11.03 -8.11 -2.73
N THR A 152 -11.40 -7.47 -3.82
CA THR A 152 -11.15 -7.94 -5.18
C THR A 152 -9.79 -7.44 -5.67
N ILE A 153 -8.97 -8.35 -6.19
CA ILE A 153 -7.64 -8.08 -6.75
C ILE A 153 -7.79 -7.79 -8.23
N ALA A 154 -7.25 -6.65 -8.68
CA ALA A 154 -7.20 -6.24 -10.07
C ALA A 154 -5.74 -6.03 -10.54
N THR A 155 -5.56 -5.86 -11.83
CA THR A 155 -4.28 -5.47 -12.43
C THR A 155 -4.11 -3.95 -12.44
N LEU A 156 -2.86 -3.49 -12.34
CA LEU A 156 -2.49 -2.12 -12.71
C LEU A 156 -2.55 -1.95 -14.24
N ALA A 157 -2.41 -0.72 -14.71
CA ALA A 157 -2.40 -0.41 -16.14
C ALA A 157 -1.27 -1.11 -16.92
N ASP A 158 -0.17 -1.46 -16.24
CA ASP A 158 0.95 -2.23 -16.80
C ASP A 158 0.74 -3.76 -16.79
N GLY A 159 -0.44 -4.23 -16.33
CA GLY A 159 -0.79 -5.66 -16.22
C GLY A 159 -0.25 -6.34 -14.96
N ASN A 160 0.54 -5.68 -14.13
CA ASN A 160 1.03 -6.25 -12.88
C ASN A 160 -0.07 -6.27 -11.81
N TRP A 161 -0.15 -7.34 -11.02
CA TRP A 161 -1.12 -7.45 -9.93
C TRP A 161 -0.48 -7.81 -8.59
N CYS A 162 0.71 -8.45 -8.61
CA CYS A 162 1.38 -8.89 -7.39
C CYS A 162 2.90 -8.80 -7.53
N LYS A 163 3.58 -8.38 -6.45
CA LYS A 163 5.03 -8.49 -6.31
C LYS A 163 5.36 -9.37 -5.12
N THR A 164 6.30 -10.30 -5.29
CA THR A 164 6.75 -11.18 -4.20
C THR A 164 8.26 -11.26 -4.14
N LYS A 165 8.80 -11.22 -2.92
CA LYS A 165 10.24 -11.43 -2.69
C LYS A 165 10.46 -12.11 -1.35
N THR A 166 11.44 -13.02 -1.28
CA THR A 166 11.77 -13.76 -0.05
C THR A 166 13.09 -13.23 0.53
N PHE A 167 13.10 -13.05 1.85
CA PHE A 167 14.21 -12.50 2.61
C PHE A 167 14.59 -13.45 3.76
N THR A 168 15.81 -13.26 4.26
CA THR A 168 16.32 -13.99 5.43
C THR A 168 15.92 -13.34 6.75
N THR A 169 15.50 -12.07 6.74
CA THR A 169 15.05 -11.34 7.93
C THR A 169 13.67 -10.71 7.69
N LYS A 170 12.88 -10.63 8.77
CA LYS A 170 11.56 -10.00 8.76
C LYS A 170 11.68 -8.49 8.47
N ALA A 171 12.72 -7.84 9.02
CA ALA A 171 12.96 -6.40 8.82
C ALA A 171 13.15 -6.05 7.33
N ASN A 172 13.93 -6.84 6.59
CA ASN A 172 14.13 -6.61 5.16
C ASN A 172 12.86 -6.88 4.35
N ALA A 173 12.04 -7.86 4.75
CA ALA A 173 10.74 -8.11 4.12
C ALA A 173 9.78 -6.94 4.33
N LEU A 174 9.74 -6.37 5.54
CA LEU A 174 8.95 -5.19 5.87
C LEU A 174 9.43 -3.96 5.11
N ALA A 175 10.74 -3.69 5.10
CA ALA A 175 11.32 -2.57 4.36
C ALA A 175 11.03 -2.65 2.85
N TYR A 176 10.99 -3.86 2.29
CA TYR A 176 10.60 -4.05 0.88
C TYR A 176 9.14 -3.65 0.62
N ILE A 177 8.19 -4.02 1.48
CA ILE A 177 6.78 -3.63 1.36
C ILE A 177 6.65 -2.11 1.52
N GLN A 178 7.29 -1.55 2.55
CA GLN A 178 7.29 -0.10 2.80
C GLN A 178 7.91 0.68 1.64
N GLY A 179 8.96 0.15 1.00
CA GLY A 179 9.58 0.76 -0.17
C GLY A 179 8.68 0.77 -1.41
N ILE A 180 7.79 -0.24 -1.58
CA ILE A 180 6.77 -0.22 -2.64
C ILE A 180 5.68 0.81 -2.34
N PHE A 181 5.29 0.94 -1.08
CA PHE A 181 4.24 1.84 -0.61
C PHE A 181 4.78 3.22 -0.17
N ALA A 182 6.07 3.51 -0.41
CA ALA A 182 6.62 4.82 -0.10
C ALA A 182 5.85 5.88 -0.89
N SER A 183 5.43 6.92 -0.17
CA SER A 183 4.84 8.10 -0.81
C SER A 183 5.88 8.73 -1.73
N SER A 184 5.50 9.00 -2.95
CA SER A 184 6.34 9.76 -3.88
C SER A 184 6.19 11.24 -3.55
N VAL A 185 6.99 11.69 -2.59
CA VAL A 185 7.07 13.13 -2.28
C VAL A 185 7.80 13.82 -3.42
N THR A 186 7.11 14.68 -4.14
CA THR A 186 7.71 15.52 -5.18
C THR A 186 8.16 16.84 -4.58
N TYR A 187 9.47 17.07 -4.60
CA TYR A 187 10.05 18.36 -4.21
C TYR A 187 10.15 19.26 -5.45
N THR A 188 9.45 20.38 -5.43
CA THR A 188 9.56 21.40 -6.49
C THR A 188 10.41 22.55 -5.96
N TYR A 189 11.54 22.80 -6.61
CA TYR A 189 12.45 23.88 -6.29
C TYR A 189 12.20 25.06 -7.23
N THR A 190 11.75 26.17 -6.66
CA THR A 190 11.47 27.39 -7.41
C THR A 190 12.55 28.43 -7.14
N LEU A 191 13.13 29.00 -8.20
CA LEU A 191 14.12 30.07 -8.08
C LEU A 191 13.53 31.26 -7.31
N VAL A 192 14.23 31.71 -6.30
CA VAL A 192 13.86 32.85 -5.46
C VAL A 192 14.74 34.04 -5.85
N THR A 193 14.14 35.22 -5.96
CA THR A 193 14.92 36.47 -6.12
C THR A 193 15.02 37.12 -4.75
N PRO A 194 16.20 37.04 -4.08
CA PRO A 194 16.39 37.65 -2.77
C PRO A 194 16.28 39.19 -2.85
N VAL A 195 15.76 39.79 -1.81
CA VAL A 195 15.65 41.26 -1.67
C VAL A 195 16.49 41.72 -0.46
N GLY A 196 17.50 42.50 -0.72
CA GLY A 196 18.34 43.05 0.35
C GLY A 196 19.28 42.03 0.99
N THR A 197 19.27 41.98 2.33
CA THR A 197 20.16 41.12 3.15
C THR A 197 19.40 39.97 3.81
N GLU A 198 18.41 39.41 3.13
CA GLU A 198 17.68 38.22 3.60
C GLU A 198 18.64 37.11 4.04
N ASN A 199 18.26 36.36 5.06
CA ASN A 199 19.08 35.25 5.56
C ASN A 199 18.57 33.91 4.97
N PRO A 200 19.24 33.33 3.99
CA PRO A 200 18.79 32.10 3.31
C PRO A 200 18.62 30.92 4.26
N LYS A 201 19.48 30.84 5.28
CA LYS A 201 19.40 29.76 6.30
C LYS A 201 18.13 29.82 7.13
N ASN A 202 17.72 31.04 7.52
CA ASN A 202 16.49 31.23 8.29
C ASN A 202 15.23 31.12 7.43
N GLU A 203 15.33 31.51 6.17
CA GLU A 203 14.24 31.38 5.18
C GLU A 203 14.10 29.93 4.66
N GLY A 204 15.04 29.05 4.96
CA GLY A 204 14.99 27.66 4.50
C GLY A 204 15.19 27.50 2.99
N TRP A 205 16.02 28.33 2.39
CA TRP A 205 16.33 28.26 0.97
C TRP A 205 17.38 27.21 0.65
N TYR A 206 17.39 26.78 -0.60
CA TYR A 206 18.30 25.76 -1.14
C TYR A 206 19.17 26.36 -2.24
N ILE A 207 20.35 25.79 -2.40
CA ILE A 207 21.27 26.10 -3.51
C ILE A 207 21.49 24.85 -4.35
N LYS A 208 21.67 25.03 -5.64
CA LYS A 208 21.91 23.94 -6.58
C LYS A 208 23.35 23.42 -6.45
N ASN A 209 23.50 22.11 -6.33
CA ASN A 209 24.77 21.42 -6.28
C ASN A 209 24.79 20.26 -7.29
N GLY A 210 25.22 20.53 -8.52
CA GLY A 210 25.10 19.59 -9.63
C GLY A 210 23.63 19.33 -10.00
N SER A 211 23.17 18.09 -9.88
CA SER A 211 21.77 17.68 -10.07
C SER A 211 20.90 17.84 -8.82
N ASP A 212 21.50 18.06 -7.66
CA ASP A 212 20.85 18.06 -6.36
C ASP A 212 20.66 19.48 -5.82
N TYR A 213 19.76 19.60 -4.83
CA TYR A 213 19.56 20.84 -4.07
C TYR A 213 19.91 20.59 -2.60
N ILE A 214 20.73 21.46 -2.03
CA ILE A 214 21.15 21.41 -0.63
C ILE A 214 20.69 22.66 0.10
N LEU A 215 20.37 22.53 1.40
CA LEU A 215 19.95 23.68 2.21
C LEU A 215 21.07 24.73 2.23
N ALA A 216 20.71 25.97 1.94
CA ALA A 216 21.65 27.09 2.02
C ALA A 216 22.01 27.34 3.49
N LEU A 217 23.29 27.36 3.80
CA LEU A 217 23.82 27.64 5.14
C LEU A 217 24.36 29.07 5.28
N ASP A 218 24.18 29.88 4.26
CA ASP A 218 24.62 31.28 4.26
C ASP A 218 23.85 32.08 5.32
N THR A 219 24.53 32.98 5.99
CA THR A 219 23.93 33.88 6.97
C THR A 219 23.40 35.18 6.38
N THR A 220 23.80 35.46 5.14
CA THR A 220 23.35 36.60 4.33
C THR A 220 23.29 36.16 2.88
N VAL A 221 22.50 36.84 2.05
CA VAL A 221 22.46 36.57 0.61
C VAL A 221 23.81 36.89 -0.02
N ILE A 222 24.37 35.93 -0.74
CA ILE A 222 25.59 36.08 -1.51
C ILE A 222 25.21 36.57 -2.91
N ALA A 223 25.79 37.67 -3.37
CA ALA A 223 25.58 38.19 -4.71
C ALA A 223 25.95 37.10 -5.76
N ASP A 224 25.22 37.06 -6.84
CA ASP A 224 25.36 36.10 -7.95
C ASP A 224 25.14 34.61 -7.61
N ARG A 225 24.63 34.27 -6.40
CA ARG A 225 24.20 32.93 -6.07
C ARG A 225 22.69 32.75 -6.27
N GLU A 226 22.30 31.70 -6.95
CA GLU A 226 20.89 31.32 -7.09
C GLU A 226 20.41 30.59 -5.84
N TYR A 227 19.26 31.02 -5.31
CA TYR A 227 18.56 30.39 -4.20
C TYR A 227 17.23 29.84 -4.66
N TYR A 228 16.79 28.75 -4.06
CA TYR A 228 15.55 28.07 -4.41
C TYR A 228 14.70 27.84 -3.16
N SER A 229 13.44 28.15 -3.21
CA SER A 229 12.44 27.69 -2.24
C SER A 229 11.97 26.29 -2.62
N VAL A 230 11.61 25.48 -1.62
CA VAL A 230 11.06 24.15 -1.83
C VAL A 230 9.56 24.18 -1.53
N SER A 231 8.76 23.61 -2.42
CA SER A 231 7.39 23.20 -2.14
C SER A 231 7.30 21.68 -2.21
N VAL A 232 6.53 21.11 -1.30
CA VAL A 232 6.29 19.67 -1.21
C VAL A 232 4.87 19.42 -1.66
N SER A 233 4.69 18.52 -2.61
CA SER A 233 3.39 18.00 -2.98
C SER A 233 3.39 16.50 -2.80
N ASP A 234 2.45 16.00 -2.00
CA ASP A 234 2.14 14.58 -1.97
C ASP A 234 1.35 14.26 -3.25
N SER A 235 1.80 13.28 -3.98
CA SER A 235 1.18 12.82 -5.22
C SER A 235 0.29 11.61 -4.98
#